data_b7a48134c4d7e7e33e93ace489d383c3
#
_entry.id   b7a48134c4d7e7e33e93ace489d383c3
#
_cell.length_a   1.000
_cell.length_b   1.000
_cell.length_c   1.000
_cell.angle_alpha   90.00
_cell.angle_beta   90.00
_cell.angle_gamma   90.00
#
_symmetry.space_group_name_H-M   'P 1'
#
loop_
_entity.id
_entity.type
_entity.pdbx_description
1 polymer ?
#
loop_
_entity_poly.entity_id
_entity_poly.type
_entity_poly.pdbx_seq_one_letter_code
_entity_poly.pdbx_strand_id
1 'polypeptide(L)'
;MKVMLHKNRGTHMKNHKVEKGCILAALLFVLLWIGGSFPVNAKETGRGRVLFISSYSYAWETIPQQIDGIRKSLGDDVTIDYKFMDTKNVDTAENVHLFYKSLSYYLSQVPAYDVVIVGDDAAYNFVLVYRKIFGNTPIVFEGVNNVSKA
;
A
#
# COMPACT_ATOMS: atom_id res chain seq x y z
N MET A 1 -4.29 93.95 -17.59
CA MET A 1 -5.00 92.86 -16.90
C MET A 1 -4.07 91.65 -16.95
N LYS A 2 -3.45 91.31 -15.79
CA LYS A 2 -2.42 90.23 -15.66
C LYS A 2 -3.12 88.95 -15.31
N VAL A 3 -2.94 87.88 -16.11
CA VAL A 3 -3.34 86.57 -15.79
C VAL A 3 -2.13 85.80 -15.24
N MET A 4 -2.16 85.35 -14.01
CA MET A 4 -1.14 84.52 -13.39
C MET A 4 -1.34 83.06 -13.79
N LEU A 5 -0.31 82.49 -14.37
CA LEU A 5 -0.20 81.03 -14.56
C LEU A 5 0.30 80.37 -13.26
N HIS A 6 -0.49 79.54 -12.68
CA HIS A 6 -0.10 78.68 -11.53
C HIS A 6 0.52 77.40 -12.07
N LYS A 7 1.78 77.19 -11.79
CA LYS A 7 2.56 76.01 -12.15
C LYS A 7 2.39 74.94 -11.07
N ASN A 8 1.62 73.95 -11.36
CA ASN A 8 1.53 72.81 -10.48
C ASN A 8 2.65 71.82 -10.83
N ARG A 9 3.59 71.63 -9.91
CA ARG A 9 4.76 70.78 -10.08
C ARG A 9 4.74 69.77 -8.93
N GLY A 10 4.66 68.52 -9.27
CA GLY A 10 5.21 67.46 -8.41
C GLY A 10 4.21 66.60 -7.66
N THR A 11 4.07 65.38 -8.12
CA THR A 11 4.16 64.17 -7.28
C THR A 11 3.98 62.94 -8.19
N HIS A 12 5.00 62.57 -8.88
CA HIS A 12 5.00 61.28 -9.58
C HIS A 12 6.36 60.60 -9.39
N MET A 13 6.62 60.08 -8.22
CA MET A 13 7.73 59.12 -8.00
C MET A 13 7.70 58.56 -6.57
N LYS A 14 6.74 57.67 -6.26
CA LYS A 14 6.86 56.83 -5.05
C LYS A 14 6.19 55.44 -5.12
N ASN A 15 5.44 55.13 -6.19
CA ASN A 15 4.63 53.90 -6.18
C ASN A 15 5.33 52.63 -6.74
N HIS A 16 6.42 52.75 -7.51
CA HIS A 16 7.06 51.59 -8.13
C HIS A 16 7.89 50.69 -7.21
N LYS A 17 8.36 51.18 -6.04
CA LYS A 17 9.15 50.35 -5.11
C LYS A 17 8.27 49.51 -4.17
N VAL A 18 7.08 50.00 -3.84
CA VAL A 18 6.13 49.31 -2.95
C VAL A 18 5.49 48.13 -3.66
N GLU A 19 5.10 48.25 -4.93
CA GLU A 19 4.51 47.16 -5.71
C GLU A 19 5.44 45.97 -5.91
N LYS A 20 6.74 46.23 -6.20
CA LYS A 20 7.73 45.15 -6.38
C LYS A 20 7.97 44.36 -5.07
N GLY A 21 7.96 45.03 -3.93
CA GLY A 21 8.11 44.39 -2.62
C GLY A 21 6.92 43.51 -2.25
N CYS A 22 5.69 43.95 -2.53
CA CYS A 22 4.48 43.18 -2.30
C CYS A 22 4.39 41.94 -3.20
N ILE A 23 4.78 42.06 -4.48
CA ILE A 23 4.79 40.92 -5.42
C ILE A 23 5.83 39.88 -5.00
N LEU A 24 7.02 40.30 -4.56
CA LEU A 24 8.08 39.42 -4.11
C LEU A 24 7.67 38.66 -2.80
N ALA A 25 7.04 39.36 -1.87
CA ALA A 25 6.52 38.79 -0.64
C ALA A 25 5.38 37.80 -0.91
N ALA A 26 4.48 38.09 -1.84
CA ALA A 26 3.41 37.20 -2.26
C ALA A 26 3.94 35.93 -2.94
N LEU A 27 4.97 36.05 -3.80
CA LEU A 27 5.62 34.91 -4.44
C LEU A 27 6.36 34.02 -3.43
N LEU A 28 7.04 34.58 -2.43
CA LEU A 28 7.65 33.81 -1.33
C LEU A 28 6.61 33.10 -0.47
N PHE A 29 5.46 33.70 -0.23
CA PHE A 29 4.37 33.08 0.52
C PHE A 29 3.75 31.92 -0.23
N VAL A 30 3.58 32.03 -1.55
CA VAL A 30 3.07 30.94 -2.40
C VAL A 30 4.08 29.78 -2.47
N LEU A 31 5.39 30.06 -2.55
CA LEU A 31 6.44 29.03 -2.53
C LEU A 31 6.49 28.26 -1.19
N LEU A 32 6.23 28.93 -0.07
CA LEU A 32 6.13 28.30 1.25
C LEU A 32 4.88 27.39 1.37
N TRP A 33 3.79 27.72 0.66
CA TRP A 33 2.58 26.91 0.65
C TRP A 33 2.68 25.68 -0.27
N ILE A 34 3.46 25.75 -1.34
CA ILE A 34 3.69 24.63 -2.28
C ILE A 34 4.74 23.64 -1.73
N GLY A 35 5.64 24.10 -0.84
CA GLY A 35 6.70 23.29 -0.24
C GLY A 35 6.26 22.34 0.90
N GLY A 36 4.98 22.36 1.28
CA GLY A 36 4.54 21.74 2.53
C GLY A 36 3.60 20.55 2.44
N SER A 37 3.64 19.69 1.43
CA SER A 37 2.89 18.45 1.48
C SER A 37 3.34 17.45 0.42
N PHE A 38 4.61 17.08 0.43
CA PHE A 38 4.93 15.75 -0.07
C PHE A 38 4.48 14.78 1.00
N PRO A 39 3.55 13.84 0.71
CA PRO A 39 3.34 12.74 1.62
C PRO A 39 4.68 12.00 1.67
N VAL A 40 5.43 12.21 2.73
CA VAL A 40 6.48 11.28 3.11
C VAL A 40 5.71 10.00 3.37
N ASN A 41 5.71 9.09 2.40
CA ASN A 41 5.48 7.68 2.67
C ASN A 41 6.60 7.27 3.62
N ALA A 42 6.40 7.55 4.90
CA ALA A 42 7.11 6.86 5.94
C ALA A 42 6.75 5.39 5.72
N LYS A 43 7.64 4.66 5.06
CA LYS A 43 7.67 3.21 5.19
C LYS A 43 7.64 3.00 6.69
N GLU A 44 6.51 2.51 7.21
CA GLU A 44 6.46 2.09 8.61
C GLU A 44 7.64 1.16 8.82
N THR A 45 8.69 1.69 9.43
CA THR A 45 9.86 0.92 9.84
C THR A 45 9.37 0.14 11.05
N GLY A 46 8.83 -1.03 10.80
CA GLY A 46 8.43 -1.72 11.99
C GLY A 46 8.17 -3.18 11.80
N ARG A 47 7.15 -3.55 11.17
CA ARG A 47 6.72 -4.95 11.22
C ARG A 47 6.64 -5.52 9.82
N GLY A 48 7.39 -6.59 9.58
CA GLY A 48 7.23 -7.39 8.38
C GLY A 48 5.76 -7.82 8.25
N ARG A 49 5.23 -7.86 7.02
CA ARG A 49 3.86 -8.30 6.76
C ARG A 49 3.86 -9.60 5.99
N VAL A 50 3.21 -10.60 6.54
CA VAL A 50 3.12 -11.93 5.97
C VAL A 50 1.66 -12.27 5.69
N LEU A 51 1.38 -12.83 4.53
CA LEU A 51 0.10 -13.44 4.22
C LEU A 51 0.26 -14.95 4.24
N PHE A 52 -0.49 -15.63 5.10
CA PHE A 52 -0.60 -17.09 5.09
C PHE A 52 -1.89 -17.51 4.40
N ILE A 53 -1.76 -18.33 3.36
CA ILE A 53 -2.89 -18.93 2.63
C ILE A 53 -2.89 -20.44 2.87
N SER A 54 -3.93 -20.96 3.51
CA SER A 54 -4.09 -22.39 3.75
C SER A 54 -5.12 -23.00 2.81
N SER A 55 -4.86 -24.22 2.35
CA SER A 55 -5.82 -25.05 1.64
C SER A 55 -7.03 -25.38 2.50
N TYR A 56 -6.85 -25.47 3.82
CA TYR A 56 -7.85 -25.95 4.77
C TYR A 56 -8.40 -24.82 5.63
N SER A 57 -9.49 -25.07 6.36
CA SER A 57 -10.02 -24.13 7.34
C SER A 57 -9.18 -24.11 8.63
N TYR A 58 -9.33 -23.05 9.43
CA TYR A 58 -8.68 -22.97 10.74
C TYR A 58 -9.07 -24.14 11.68
N ALA A 59 -10.28 -24.68 11.51
CA ALA A 59 -10.78 -25.81 12.32
C ALA A 59 -10.13 -27.16 11.98
N TRP A 60 -9.34 -27.24 10.90
CA TRP A 60 -8.61 -28.46 10.57
C TRP A 60 -7.49 -28.70 11.58
N GLU A 61 -7.36 -29.93 12.06
CA GLU A 61 -6.55 -30.30 13.23
C GLU A 61 -5.07 -29.85 13.17
N THR A 62 -4.48 -29.79 11.98
CA THR A 62 -3.06 -29.42 11.80
C THR A 62 -2.84 -27.91 11.66
N ILE A 63 -3.86 -27.14 11.30
CA ILE A 63 -3.70 -25.70 10.98
C ILE A 63 -3.31 -24.85 12.20
N PRO A 64 -3.90 -25.04 13.40
CA PRO A 64 -3.44 -24.28 14.58
C PRO A 64 -1.97 -24.51 14.89
N GLN A 65 -1.46 -25.72 14.68
CA GLN A 65 -0.05 -26.05 14.93
C GLN A 65 0.88 -25.43 13.88
N GLN A 66 0.46 -25.41 12.59
CA GLN A 66 1.20 -24.72 11.52
C GLN A 66 1.31 -23.22 11.82
N ILE A 67 0.20 -22.59 12.16
CA ILE A 67 0.15 -21.16 12.51
C ILE A 67 1.07 -20.86 13.69
N ASP A 68 1.05 -21.70 14.70
CA ASP A 68 1.91 -21.55 15.89
C ASP A 68 3.39 -21.70 15.54
N GLY A 69 3.72 -22.65 14.66
CA GLY A 69 5.08 -22.83 14.12
C GLY A 69 5.57 -21.61 13.35
N ILE A 70 4.73 -21.09 12.44
CA ILE A 70 5.04 -19.87 11.66
C ILE A 70 5.26 -18.69 12.60
N ARG A 71 4.37 -18.46 13.56
CA ARG A 71 4.50 -17.37 14.53
C ARG A 71 5.79 -17.44 15.34
N LYS A 72 6.11 -18.62 15.85
CA LYS A 72 7.33 -18.84 16.63
C LYS A 72 8.60 -18.61 15.81
N SER A 73 8.56 -18.96 14.50
CA SER A 73 9.70 -18.80 13.60
C SER A 73 9.91 -17.35 13.18
N LEU A 74 8.83 -16.57 13.00
CA LEU A 74 8.91 -15.19 12.53
C LEU A 74 9.06 -14.16 13.65
N GLY A 75 8.70 -14.52 14.89
CA GLY A 75 8.77 -13.63 16.06
C GLY A 75 7.64 -12.58 16.09
N ASP A 76 7.70 -11.71 17.09
CA ASP A 76 6.64 -10.74 17.40
C ASP A 76 6.67 -9.48 16.51
N ASP A 77 7.75 -9.28 15.76
CA ASP A 77 7.93 -8.10 14.88
C ASP A 77 7.27 -8.26 13.50
N VAL A 78 6.47 -9.32 13.31
CA VAL A 78 5.79 -9.62 12.07
C VAL A 78 4.28 -9.67 12.27
N THR A 79 3.55 -8.98 11.39
CA THR A 79 2.09 -9.11 11.30
C THR A 79 1.73 -10.20 10.31
N ILE A 80 0.90 -11.16 10.71
CA ILE A 80 0.47 -12.27 9.85
C ILE A 80 -1.03 -12.20 9.64
N ASP A 81 -1.43 -12.05 8.38
CA ASP A 81 -2.82 -12.17 7.95
C ASP A 81 -3.09 -13.58 7.42
N TYR A 82 -4.26 -14.14 7.74
CA TYR A 82 -4.62 -15.52 7.42
C TYR A 82 -5.78 -15.56 6.44
N LYS A 83 -5.68 -16.42 5.41
CA LYS A 83 -6.74 -16.71 4.44
C LYS A 83 -6.88 -18.22 4.28
N PHE A 84 -8.11 -18.72 4.34
CA PHE A 84 -8.44 -20.13 4.32
C PHE A 84 -9.33 -20.46 3.13
N MET A 85 -8.93 -21.44 2.31
CA MET A 85 -9.69 -21.87 1.14
C MET A 85 -10.79 -22.87 1.48
N ASP A 86 -10.60 -23.60 2.59
CA ASP A 86 -11.54 -24.62 3.10
C ASP A 86 -11.84 -25.76 2.09
N THR A 87 -10.84 -26.19 1.35
CA THR A 87 -10.99 -27.21 0.30
C THR A 87 -11.26 -28.63 0.84
N LYS A 88 -11.12 -28.88 2.14
CA LYS A 88 -11.55 -30.15 2.74
C LYS A 88 -13.07 -30.28 2.79
N ASN A 89 -13.76 -29.15 2.97
CA ASN A 89 -15.22 -29.15 3.03
C ASN A 89 -15.84 -28.82 1.66
N VAL A 90 -15.21 -27.94 0.88
CA VAL A 90 -15.74 -27.51 -0.42
C VAL A 90 -14.62 -27.51 -1.46
N ASP A 91 -14.38 -28.68 -2.07
CA ASP A 91 -13.39 -28.84 -3.15
C ASP A 91 -14.08 -28.68 -4.52
N THR A 92 -14.37 -27.45 -4.89
CA THR A 92 -15.02 -27.12 -6.17
C THR A 92 -14.30 -25.97 -6.85
N ALA A 93 -14.34 -25.97 -8.20
CA ALA A 93 -13.81 -24.87 -8.99
C ALA A 93 -14.48 -23.52 -8.64
N GLU A 94 -15.77 -23.54 -8.30
CA GLU A 94 -16.51 -22.34 -7.88
C GLU A 94 -15.97 -21.79 -6.56
N ASN A 95 -15.70 -22.62 -5.55
CA ASN A 95 -15.08 -22.19 -4.30
C ASN A 95 -13.72 -21.53 -4.56
N VAL A 96 -12.87 -22.12 -5.39
CA VAL A 96 -11.57 -21.56 -5.76
C VAL A 96 -11.75 -20.20 -6.47
N HIS A 97 -12.75 -20.08 -7.35
CA HIS A 97 -13.03 -18.82 -8.05
C HIS A 97 -13.56 -17.71 -7.12
N LEU A 98 -14.43 -18.04 -6.19
CA LEU A 98 -14.92 -17.11 -5.16
C LEU A 98 -13.80 -16.67 -4.24
N PHE A 99 -12.93 -17.60 -3.84
CA PHE A 99 -11.73 -17.26 -3.07
C PHE A 99 -10.81 -16.31 -3.84
N TYR A 100 -10.56 -16.55 -5.12
CA TYR A 100 -9.80 -15.64 -5.98
C TYR A 100 -10.40 -14.23 -6.01
N LYS A 101 -11.70 -14.09 -6.24
CA LYS A 101 -12.34 -12.77 -6.26
C LYS A 101 -12.21 -12.04 -4.94
N SER A 102 -12.48 -12.73 -3.83
CA SER A 102 -12.38 -12.18 -2.49
C SER A 102 -10.96 -11.76 -2.16
N LEU A 103 -9.98 -12.63 -2.42
CA LEU A 103 -8.57 -12.35 -2.14
C LEU A 103 -8.03 -11.23 -3.02
N SER A 104 -8.34 -11.23 -4.32
CA SER A 104 -7.91 -10.18 -5.24
C SER A 104 -8.42 -8.80 -4.81
N TYR A 105 -9.69 -8.72 -4.42
CA TYR A 105 -10.26 -7.49 -3.87
C TYR A 105 -9.54 -7.08 -2.58
N TYR A 106 -9.36 -8.01 -1.64
CA TYR A 106 -8.69 -7.75 -0.38
C TYR A 106 -7.26 -7.20 -0.59
N LEU A 107 -6.46 -7.84 -1.47
CA LEU A 107 -5.10 -7.41 -1.77
C LEU A 107 -5.04 -6.01 -2.41
N SER A 108 -6.08 -5.58 -3.09
CA SER A 108 -6.16 -4.22 -3.65
C SER A 108 -6.44 -3.15 -2.60
N GLN A 109 -6.89 -3.51 -1.38
CA GLN A 109 -7.28 -2.60 -0.32
C GLN A 109 -6.25 -2.50 0.82
N VAL A 110 -5.28 -3.40 0.86
CA VAL A 110 -4.28 -3.45 1.94
C VAL A 110 -2.88 -3.16 1.42
N PRO A 111 -1.94 -2.70 2.28
CA PRO A 111 -0.54 -2.57 1.91
C PRO A 111 0.04 -3.92 1.45
N ALA A 112 1.04 -3.88 0.56
CA ALA A 112 1.70 -5.08 0.06
C ALA A 112 2.30 -5.93 1.20
N TYR A 113 2.34 -7.24 0.97
CA TYR A 113 3.02 -8.19 1.86
C TYR A 113 4.49 -8.32 1.45
N ASP A 114 5.35 -8.58 2.43
CA ASP A 114 6.76 -8.87 2.20
C ASP A 114 6.96 -10.31 1.71
N VAL A 115 6.09 -11.23 2.16
CA VAL A 115 6.08 -12.64 1.74
C VAL A 115 4.67 -13.23 1.84
N VAL A 116 4.37 -14.17 0.95
CA VAL A 116 3.20 -15.03 1.03
C VAL A 116 3.66 -16.44 1.38
N ILE A 117 3.13 -17.00 2.45
CA ILE A 117 3.33 -18.41 2.82
C ILE A 117 2.08 -19.19 2.41
N VAL A 118 2.27 -20.32 1.77
CA VAL A 118 1.20 -21.13 1.19
C VAL A 118 1.26 -22.52 1.76
N GLY A 119 0.18 -22.98 2.39
CA GLY A 119 0.07 -24.30 3.00
C GLY A 119 -0.76 -25.27 2.17
N ASP A 120 -0.18 -26.43 1.89
CA ASP A 120 -0.74 -27.57 1.19
C ASP A 120 -1.05 -27.39 -0.32
N ASP A 121 -1.41 -28.48 -0.99
CA ASP A 121 -1.48 -28.61 -2.45
C ASP A 121 -2.51 -27.69 -3.12
N ALA A 122 -3.70 -27.49 -2.54
CA ALA A 122 -4.75 -26.67 -3.16
C ALA A 122 -4.36 -25.18 -3.17
N ALA A 123 -3.80 -24.68 -2.07
CA ALA A 123 -3.33 -23.31 -2.00
C ALA A 123 -2.07 -23.09 -2.89
N TYR A 124 -1.19 -24.10 -2.98
CA TYR A 124 -0.08 -24.08 -3.92
C TYR A 124 -0.56 -23.99 -5.37
N ASN A 125 -1.50 -24.84 -5.79
CA ASN A 125 -2.06 -24.79 -7.14
C ASN A 125 -2.78 -23.45 -7.41
N PHE A 126 -3.49 -22.92 -6.41
CA PHE A 126 -4.13 -21.61 -6.50
C PHE A 126 -3.11 -20.51 -6.83
N VAL A 127 -2.00 -20.43 -6.10
CA VAL A 127 -1.03 -19.36 -6.35
C VAL A 127 -0.29 -19.52 -7.66
N LEU A 128 -0.11 -20.73 -8.18
CA LEU A 128 0.43 -20.96 -9.53
C LEU A 128 -0.48 -20.39 -10.61
N VAL A 129 -1.79 -20.65 -10.51
CA VAL A 129 -2.80 -20.19 -11.47
C VAL A 129 -2.98 -18.67 -11.40
N TYR A 130 -3.06 -18.13 -10.19
CA TYR A 130 -3.38 -16.72 -9.95
C TYR A 130 -2.18 -15.88 -9.51
N ARG A 131 -0.97 -16.27 -9.88
CA ARG A 131 0.29 -15.61 -9.49
C ARG A 131 0.28 -14.08 -9.62
N LYS A 132 -0.43 -13.58 -10.63
CA LYS A 132 -0.46 -12.15 -10.98
C LYS A 132 -1.04 -11.26 -9.88
N ILE A 133 -1.95 -11.76 -9.03
CA ILE A 133 -2.55 -10.93 -7.98
C ILE A 133 -1.58 -10.58 -6.85
N PHE A 134 -0.45 -11.29 -6.75
CA PHE A 134 0.58 -11.08 -5.72
C PHE A 134 1.72 -10.17 -6.22
N GLY A 135 1.70 -9.74 -7.49
CA GLY A 135 2.76 -8.90 -8.04
C GLY A 135 4.15 -9.57 -7.95
N ASN A 136 5.12 -8.85 -7.38
CA ASN A 136 6.48 -9.34 -7.18
C ASN A 136 6.72 -9.95 -5.79
N THR A 137 5.67 -10.06 -4.95
CA THR A 137 5.81 -10.62 -3.60
C THR A 137 6.36 -12.05 -3.68
N PRO A 138 7.43 -12.39 -2.94
CA PRO A 138 7.94 -13.74 -2.83
C PRO A 138 6.88 -14.68 -2.28
N ILE A 139 6.85 -15.93 -2.80
CA ILE A 139 5.95 -16.98 -2.31
C ILE A 139 6.80 -18.14 -1.82
N VAL A 140 6.54 -18.58 -0.59
CA VAL A 140 7.11 -19.75 0.04
C VAL A 140 5.98 -20.75 0.27
N PHE A 141 6.23 -22.03 0.12
CA PHE A 141 5.23 -23.07 0.31
C PHE A 141 5.72 -24.14 1.29
N GLU A 142 4.77 -24.71 2.01
CA GLU A 142 4.99 -25.81 2.95
C GLU A 142 3.90 -26.90 2.81
N GLY A 143 4.21 -28.12 3.24
CA GLY A 143 3.25 -29.23 3.25
C GLY A 143 2.78 -29.68 1.85
N VAL A 144 3.47 -29.27 0.78
CA VAL A 144 3.10 -29.61 -0.60
C VAL A 144 3.61 -31.00 -0.94
N ASN A 145 2.68 -31.91 -1.29
CA ASN A 145 2.99 -33.30 -1.64
C ASN A 145 3.23 -33.47 -3.15
N ASN A 146 2.53 -32.69 -3.98
CA ASN A 146 2.58 -32.80 -5.42
C ASN A 146 3.14 -31.49 -6.04
N VAL A 147 4.45 -31.32 -6.01
CA VAL A 147 5.10 -30.27 -6.78
C VAL A 147 5.15 -30.74 -8.23
N SER A 148 4.17 -30.33 -9.04
CA SER A 148 4.26 -30.50 -10.48
C SER A 148 5.49 -29.73 -10.95
N LYS A 149 6.44 -30.40 -11.57
CA LYS A 149 7.58 -29.75 -12.21
C LYS A 149 7.01 -28.86 -13.32
N ALA A 150 6.99 -27.54 -13.09
CA ALA A 150 6.67 -26.55 -14.09
C ALA A 150 7.84 -26.45 -15.09
#